data_99d61cfdbb64d64e8bdbc1b0089ddfb9
#
_entry.id   99d61cfdbb64d64e8bdbc1b0089ddfb9
#
_cell.length_a   1.000
_cell.length_b   1.000
_cell.length_c   1.000
_cell.angle_alpha   90.00
_cell.angle_beta   90.00
_cell.angle_gamma   90.00
#
_symmetry.space_group_name_H-M   'P 1'
#
loop_
_entity.id
_entity.type
_entity.pdbx_description
1 polymer ?
#
loop_
_entity_poly.entity_id
_entity_poly.type
_entity_poly.pdbx_seq_one_letter_code
_entity_poly.pdbx_strand_id
1 'polypeptide(L)'
;MNMFEKISKVIDERYCDGDHITLYDKDGVHLAEVIEPMLEEESTISQYSVDYSEVYDNPGVTIYYFSIAYVEDGVLEHFTYEIEVC
;
A
#
# COMPACT_ATOMS: atom_id res chain seq x y z
N MET A 1 -8.77 -14.98 -5.39
CA MET A 1 -7.76 -14.12 -4.73
C MET A 1 -8.49 -12.94 -4.11
N ASN A 2 -8.35 -12.72 -2.81
CA ASN A 2 -8.99 -11.59 -2.14
C ASN A 2 -8.19 -10.29 -2.37
N MET A 3 -8.74 -9.16 -1.94
CA MET A 3 -8.10 -7.86 -2.17
C MET A 3 -6.75 -7.74 -1.45
N PHE A 4 -6.63 -8.28 -0.25
CA PHE A 4 -5.37 -8.30 0.48
C PHE A 4 -4.26 -8.99 -0.32
N GLU A 5 -4.56 -10.16 -0.88
CA GLU A 5 -3.60 -10.91 -1.70
C GLU A 5 -3.22 -10.16 -2.98
N LYS A 6 -4.19 -9.51 -3.63
CA LYS A 6 -3.95 -8.71 -4.84
C LYS A 6 -3.02 -7.54 -4.56
N ILE A 7 -3.29 -6.80 -3.49
CA ILE A 7 -2.48 -5.65 -3.08
C ILE A 7 -1.08 -6.10 -2.68
N SER A 8 -0.98 -7.16 -1.87
CA SER A 8 0.31 -7.69 -1.44
C SER A 8 1.17 -8.13 -2.63
N LYS A 9 0.56 -8.76 -3.62
CA LYS A 9 1.25 -9.16 -4.84
C LYS A 9 1.80 -7.96 -5.62
N VAL A 10 1.00 -6.91 -5.76
CA VAL A 10 1.42 -5.69 -6.45
C VAL A 10 2.59 -5.03 -5.73
N ILE A 11 2.52 -4.95 -4.40
CA ILE A 11 3.61 -4.38 -3.60
C ILE A 11 4.89 -5.17 -3.79
N ASP A 12 4.82 -6.50 -3.69
CA ASP A 12 5.98 -7.37 -3.83
C ASP A 12 6.61 -7.30 -5.22
N GLU A 13 5.79 -7.19 -6.26
CA GLU A 13 6.27 -7.17 -7.65
C GLU A 13 6.81 -5.82 -8.08
N ARG A 14 6.23 -4.72 -7.60
CA ARG A 14 6.54 -3.37 -8.12
C ARG A 14 7.31 -2.48 -7.16
N TYR A 15 7.13 -2.68 -5.85
CA TYR A 15 7.67 -1.78 -4.82
C TYR A 15 8.68 -2.44 -3.91
N CYS A 16 8.94 -3.72 -4.11
CA CYS A 16 9.93 -4.47 -3.34
C CYS A 16 11.21 -4.58 -4.14
N ASP A 17 12.32 -4.08 -3.59
CA ASP A 17 13.64 -4.21 -4.19
C ASP A 17 14.51 -5.01 -3.23
N GLY A 18 14.63 -6.32 -3.50
CA GLY A 18 15.29 -7.22 -2.58
C GLY A 18 14.50 -7.33 -1.28
N ASP A 19 15.12 -6.96 -0.18
CA ASP A 19 14.50 -7.01 1.16
C ASP A 19 13.84 -5.70 1.55
N HIS A 20 13.81 -4.70 0.65
CA HIS A 20 13.28 -3.37 0.95
C HIS A 20 12.02 -3.08 0.13
N ILE A 21 11.03 -2.50 0.79
CA ILE A 21 9.86 -1.98 0.12
C ILE A 21 10.08 -0.48 -0.09
N THR A 22 9.84 0.01 -1.29
CA THR A 22 9.97 1.43 -1.61
C THR A 22 8.60 2.06 -1.85
N LEU A 23 8.50 3.39 -1.66
CA LEU A 23 7.26 4.11 -1.88
C LEU A 23 6.94 4.31 -3.35
N TYR A 24 7.97 4.31 -4.20
CA TYR A 24 7.84 4.48 -5.65
C TYR A 24 8.39 3.25 -6.35
N ASP A 25 7.74 2.83 -7.43
CA ASP A 25 8.27 1.75 -8.25
C ASP A 25 9.39 2.26 -9.18
N LYS A 26 9.95 1.36 -9.99
CA LYS A 26 11.01 1.70 -10.94
C LYS A 26 10.61 2.75 -11.97
N ASP A 27 9.32 2.91 -12.22
CA ASP A 27 8.78 3.89 -13.17
C ASP A 27 8.37 5.19 -12.48
N GLY A 28 8.62 5.31 -11.18
CA GLY A 28 8.31 6.48 -10.40
C GLY A 28 6.85 6.59 -9.96
N VAL A 29 6.09 5.52 -10.05
CA VAL A 29 4.68 5.50 -9.66
C VAL A 29 4.56 5.31 -8.15
N HIS A 30 3.84 6.19 -7.50
CA HIS A 30 3.62 6.12 -6.07
C HIS A 30 2.67 4.98 -5.71
N LEU A 31 2.95 4.31 -4.60
CA LEU A 31 2.15 3.16 -4.13
C LEU A 31 0.65 3.46 -4.05
N ALA A 32 0.26 4.62 -3.52
CA ALA A 32 -1.14 5.02 -3.42
C ALA A 32 -1.82 5.12 -4.79
N GLU A 33 -1.10 5.58 -5.80
CA GLU A 33 -1.63 5.74 -7.16
C GLU A 33 -2.00 4.41 -7.82
N VAL A 34 -1.45 3.33 -7.32
CA VAL A 34 -1.77 1.99 -7.83
C VAL A 34 -2.86 1.32 -6.98
N ILE A 35 -2.79 1.48 -5.68
CA ILE A 35 -3.73 0.80 -4.77
C ILE A 35 -5.13 1.40 -4.81
N GLU A 36 -5.26 2.71 -4.85
CA GLU A 36 -6.59 3.36 -4.90
C GLU A 36 -7.44 2.89 -6.08
N PRO A 37 -6.93 2.88 -7.32
CA PRO A 37 -7.72 2.36 -8.44
C PRO A 37 -8.07 0.88 -8.31
N MET A 38 -7.21 0.06 -7.71
CA MET A 38 -7.51 -1.35 -7.48
C MET A 38 -8.73 -1.52 -6.60
N LEU A 39 -8.83 -0.72 -5.53
CA LEU A 39 -9.97 -0.75 -4.63
C LEU A 39 -11.23 -0.17 -5.28
N GLU A 40 -11.08 0.93 -6.02
CA GLU A 40 -12.20 1.61 -6.68
C GLU A 40 -12.84 0.75 -7.77
N GLU A 41 -12.05 0.02 -8.53
CA GLU A 41 -12.52 -0.80 -9.63
C GLU A 41 -13.09 -2.15 -9.21
N GLU A 42 -12.83 -2.58 -7.98
CA GLU A 42 -13.30 -3.89 -7.50
C GLU A 42 -14.76 -3.80 -7.05
N SER A 43 -15.62 -4.56 -7.72
CA SER A 43 -17.07 -4.53 -7.46
C SER A 43 -17.46 -5.04 -6.07
N THR A 44 -16.61 -5.86 -5.44
CA THR A 44 -16.85 -6.39 -4.09
C THR A 44 -16.52 -5.39 -2.98
N ILE A 45 -15.84 -4.29 -3.34
CA ILE A 45 -15.44 -3.25 -2.37
C ILE A 45 -16.48 -2.14 -2.37
N SER A 46 -17.12 -1.88 -1.22
CA SER A 46 -18.12 -0.83 -1.08
C SER A 46 -17.57 0.47 -0.54
N GLN A 47 -16.53 0.41 0.30
CA GLN A 47 -15.86 1.59 0.89
C GLN A 47 -14.38 1.28 1.01
N TYR A 48 -13.55 2.31 0.89
CA TYR A 48 -12.12 2.15 1.09
C TYR A 48 -11.48 3.46 1.54
N SER A 49 -10.32 3.34 2.19
CA SER A 49 -9.44 4.46 2.45
C SER A 49 -7.99 4.01 2.34
N VAL A 50 -7.14 4.87 1.80
CA VAL A 50 -5.70 4.65 1.71
C VAL A 50 -5.02 5.88 2.28
N ASP A 51 -4.34 5.70 3.40
CA ASP A 51 -3.66 6.77 4.10
C ASP A 51 -2.20 6.41 4.32
N TYR A 52 -1.33 7.40 4.37
CA TYR A 52 0.03 7.19 4.79
C TYR A 52 0.51 8.36 5.64
N SER A 53 1.39 8.06 6.57
CA SER A 53 2.04 9.06 7.41
C SER A 53 3.55 8.89 7.33
N GLU A 54 4.25 9.98 7.56
CA GLU A 54 5.69 10.10 7.41
C GLU A 54 6.31 10.32 8.78
N VAL A 55 7.31 9.51 9.14
CA VAL A 55 8.05 9.68 10.40
C VAL A 55 9.55 9.68 10.10
N TYR A 56 10.24 10.70 10.54
CA TYR A 56 11.70 10.79 10.42
C TYR A 56 12.32 10.14 11.64
N ASP A 57 12.90 8.96 11.44
CA ASP A 57 13.48 8.19 12.54
C ASP A 57 14.94 8.57 12.79
N ASN A 58 15.73 8.70 11.72
CA ASN A 58 17.15 9.07 11.76
C ASN A 58 17.48 10.03 10.62
N PRO A 59 18.59 10.78 10.69
CA PRO A 59 19.04 11.57 9.55
C PRO A 59 19.18 10.69 8.29
N GLY A 60 18.46 11.04 7.25
CA GLY A 60 18.48 10.33 5.97
C GLY A 60 17.55 9.14 5.87
N VAL A 61 16.78 8.84 6.91
CA VAL A 61 15.81 7.73 6.88
C VAL A 61 14.41 8.25 7.18
N THR A 62 13.48 7.95 6.30
CA THR A 62 12.06 8.27 6.50
C THR A 62 11.28 6.97 6.51
N ILE A 63 10.42 6.79 7.51
CA ILE A 63 9.54 5.63 7.59
C ILE A 63 8.12 6.09 7.24
N TYR A 64 7.53 5.44 6.26
CA TYR A 64 6.14 5.66 5.89
C TYR A 64 5.28 4.53 6.45
N TYR A 65 4.22 4.90 7.16
CA TYR A 65 3.21 3.95 7.62
C TYR A 65 2.05 4.04 6.65
N PHE A 66 1.85 2.99 5.87
CA PHE A 66 0.83 2.93 4.84
C PHE A 66 -0.35 2.13 5.38
N SER A 67 -1.49 2.78 5.55
CA SER A 67 -2.68 2.18 6.13
C SER A 67 -3.76 2.03 5.07
N ILE A 68 -4.25 0.81 4.88
CA ILE A 68 -5.27 0.51 3.89
C ILE A 68 -6.45 -0.15 4.61
N ALA A 69 -7.63 0.45 4.44
CA ALA A 69 -8.87 -0.08 5.00
C ALA A 69 -9.92 -0.16 3.90
N TYR A 70 -10.70 -1.22 3.92
CA TYR A 70 -11.77 -1.40 2.94
C TYR A 70 -12.84 -2.33 3.48
N VAL A 71 -14.03 -2.25 2.87
CA VAL A 71 -15.14 -3.17 3.16
C VAL A 71 -15.32 -4.06 1.94
N GLU A 72 -15.01 -5.34 2.09
CA GLU A 72 -15.13 -6.34 1.03
C GLU A 72 -16.23 -7.33 1.40
N ASP A 73 -17.25 -7.45 0.56
CA ASP A 73 -18.42 -8.31 0.79
C ASP A 73 -19.07 -8.09 2.16
N GLY A 74 -19.10 -6.83 2.62
CA GLY A 74 -19.69 -6.45 3.90
C GLY A 74 -18.77 -6.64 5.11
N VAL A 75 -17.53 -7.06 4.91
CA VAL A 75 -16.56 -7.28 5.99
C VAL A 75 -15.49 -6.20 5.96
N LEU A 76 -15.26 -5.54 7.09
CA LEU A 76 -14.22 -4.54 7.23
C LEU A 76 -12.86 -5.22 7.36
N GLU A 77 -11.94 -4.87 6.48
CA GLU A 77 -10.57 -5.33 6.48
C GLU A 77 -9.63 -4.13 6.63
N HIS A 78 -8.54 -4.34 7.36
CA HIS A 78 -7.54 -3.29 7.57
C HIS A 78 -6.15 -3.90 7.70
N PHE A 79 -5.17 -3.28 7.06
CA PHE A 79 -3.78 -3.68 7.23
C PHE A 79 -2.85 -2.49 7.03
N THR A 80 -1.64 -2.61 7.59
CA THR A 80 -0.64 -1.54 7.56
C THR A 80 0.70 -2.09 7.08
N TYR A 81 1.38 -1.32 6.23
CA TYR A 81 2.76 -1.58 5.82
C TYR A 81 3.67 -0.50 6.37
N GLU A 82 4.86 -0.90 6.81
CA GLU A 82 5.94 0.02 7.11
C GLU A 82 6.88 0.04 5.91
N ILE A 83 7.16 1.23 5.38
CA ILE A 83 8.04 1.40 4.23
C ILE A 83 9.19 2.31 4.66
N GLU A 84 10.41 1.77 4.64
CA GLU A 84 11.61 2.52 4.99
C GLU A 84 12.28 3.02 3.71
N VAL A 85 12.44 4.33 3.63
CA VAL A 85 13.08 4.99 2.47
C VAL A 85 14.32 5.70 2.94
N CYS A 86 15.46 5.34 2.35
CA CYS A 86 16.76 5.93 2.67
C CYS A 86 17.16 6.99 1.66
#